data_b985ac43bf92050d16e80c2bd4d18434
#
_entry.id   b985ac43bf92050d16e80c2bd4d18434
#
_cell.length_a   1.000
_cell.length_b   1.000
_cell.length_c   1.000
_cell.angle_alpha   90.00
_cell.angle_beta   90.00
_cell.angle_gamma   90.00
#
_symmetry.space_group_name_H-M   'P 1'
#
loop_
_entity.id
_entity.type
_entity.pdbx_description
1 polymer ?
#
loop_
_entity_poly.entity_id
_entity_poly.type
_entity_poly.pdbx_seq_one_letter_code
_entity_poly.pdbx_strand_id
1 'polypeptide(L)'
;YQPSLERTSWFLPVAAMLLLFCSFGLAYPTDFPESLYPTSLVTHHSADIERGRVFTTDGWGHYLSFRYPEPYRIYIDGRADFFGERFTQEYLDTLNGKPGWQDTLQRYGVEMVLVPAETPLATLLRSTPGWRMVEETSSAVLFSSLVP
;
A
#
# COMPACT_ATOMS: atom_id res chain seq x y z
N TYR A 1 71.58 5.59 -5.90
CA TYR A 1 70.38 6.36 -5.44
C TYR A 1 69.14 5.61 -5.90
N GLN A 2 68.50 4.86 -5.00
CA GLN A 2 67.21 4.22 -5.31
C GLN A 2 66.15 5.15 -4.73
N PRO A 3 65.22 5.66 -5.55
CA PRO A 3 64.04 6.30 -5.03
C PRO A 3 63.14 5.22 -4.45
N SER A 4 62.97 5.23 -3.13
CA SER A 4 61.95 4.44 -2.45
C SER A 4 60.58 4.91 -2.94
N LEU A 5 59.96 4.09 -3.74
CA LEU A 5 58.53 4.24 -4.08
C LEU A 5 57.74 4.03 -2.79
N GLU A 6 57.55 5.08 -2.03
CA GLU A 6 56.46 5.14 -1.06
C GLU A 6 55.16 5.16 -1.82
N ARG A 7 54.78 3.99 -2.26
CA ARG A 7 53.46 3.75 -2.84
C ARG A 7 52.46 3.78 -1.69
N THR A 8 52.07 5.00 -1.33
CA THR A 8 51.03 5.21 -0.33
C THR A 8 49.81 4.44 -0.83
N SER A 9 49.60 3.27 -0.25
CA SER A 9 48.51 2.36 -0.66
C SER A 9 47.19 2.91 -0.12
N TRP A 10 46.59 3.82 -0.84
CA TRP A 10 45.25 4.33 -0.55
C TRP A 10 44.16 3.22 -0.67
N PHE A 11 44.52 2.09 -1.23
CA PHE A 11 43.63 0.95 -1.37
C PHE A 11 43.25 0.34 -0.03
N LEU A 12 44.14 0.34 0.98
CA LEU A 12 43.84 -0.21 2.28
C LEU A 12 42.79 0.58 3.06
N PRO A 13 42.84 1.90 3.19
CA PRO A 13 41.79 2.66 3.86
C PRO A 13 40.48 2.68 3.08
N VAL A 14 40.52 2.66 1.73
CA VAL A 14 39.31 2.54 0.91
C VAL A 14 38.66 1.17 1.04
N ALA A 15 39.44 0.09 1.03
CA ALA A 15 38.94 -1.25 1.25
C ALA A 15 38.39 -1.43 2.68
N ALA A 16 39.04 -0.87 3.68
CA ALA A 16 38.57 -0.87 5.07
C ALA A 16 37.25 -0.08 5.21
N MET A 17 37.12 1.04 4.54
CA MET A 17 35.91 1.85 4.54
C MET A 17 34.75 1.12 3.82
N LEU A 18 35.01 0.43 2.70
CA LEU A 18 34.03 -0.40 1.98
C LEU A 18 33.61 -1.60 2.83
N LEU A 19 34.55 -2.25 3.52
CA LEU A 19 34.23 -3.35 4.43
C LEU A 19 33.42 -2.88 5.64
N LEU A 20 33.74 -1.71 6.20
CA LEU A 20 32.92 -1.09 7.25
C LEU A 20 31.53 -0.73 6.73
N PHE A 21 31.40 -0.17 5.54
CA PHE A 21 30.09 0.11 4.90
C PHE A 21 29.29 -1.16 4.63
N CYS A 22 29.93 -2.25 4.22
CA CYS A 22 29.28 -3.55 4.04
C CYS A 22 28.96 -4.23 5.39
N SER A 23 29.74 -3.97 6.44
CA SER A 23 29.53 -4.56 7.77
C SER A 23 28.50 -3.79 8.60
N PHE A 24 28.40 -2.49 8.43
CA PHE A 24 27.20 -1.73 8.78
C PHE A 24 26.17 -2.02 7.66
N GLY A 25 25.63 -3.25 7.63
CA GLY A 25 24.50 -3.55 6.79
C GLY A 25 23.49 -2.43 7.01
N LEU A 26 23.36 -1.54 6.03
CA LEU A 26 22.22 -0.65 5.94
C LEU A 26 21.04 -1.60 5.89
N ALA A 27 20.53 -1.94 7.07
CA ALA A 27 19.22 -2.57 7.16
C ALA A 27 18.26 -1.51 6.64
N TYR A 28 18.08 -1.50 5.32
CA TYR A 28 16.95 -0.80 4.75
C TYR A 28 15.73 -1.40 5.43
N PRO A 29 14.86 -0.60 6.03
CA PRO A 29 13.62 -1.10 6.57
C PRO A 29 12.92 -1.82 5.43
N THR A 30 12.92 -3.15 5.49
CA THR A 30 12.27 -4.01 4.50
C THR A 30 10.76 -4.02 4.68
N ASP A 31 10.29 -3.46 5.79
CA ASP A 31 8.89 -3.39 6.12
C ASP A 31 8.36 -1.95 6.02
N PHE A 32 7.16 -1.86 5.48
CA PHE A 32 6.40 -0.62 5.44
C PHE A 32 5.98 -0.25 6.87
N PRO A 33 6.19 1.01 7.32
CA PRO A 33 5.85 1.41 8.67
C PRO A 33 4.34 1.40 8.90
N GLU A 34 3.90 0.80 10.02
CA GLU A 34 2.49 0.72 10.42
C GLU A 34 1.83 2.11 10.55
N SER A 35 2.63 3.14 10.82
CA SER A 35 2.15 4.53 10.89
C SER A 35 1.65 5.10 9.56
N LEU A 36 2.08 4.52 8.44
CA LEU A 36 1.72 4.99 7.09
C LEU A 36 0.89 3.96 6.32
N TYR A 37 1.03 2.68 6.64
CA TYR A 37 0.41 1.57 5.92
C TYR A 37 -0.24 0.60 6.91
N PRO A 38 -1.40 0.01 6.60
CA PRO A 38 -2.10 -0.92 7.48
C PRO A 38 -1.48 -2.33 7.43
N THR A 39 -0.20 -2.45 7.76
CA THR A 39 0.59 -3.67 7.56
C THR A 39 0.11 -4.85 8.41
N SER A 40 -0.28 -4.61 9.66
CA SER A 40 -0.82 -5.62 10.56
C SER A 40 -2.14 -6.18 10.02
N LEU A 41 -3.07 -5.29 9.67
CA LEU A 41 -4.38 -5.65 9.14
C LEU A 41 -4.27 -6.42 7.81
N VAL A 42 -3.40 -5.95 6.90
CA VAL A 42 -3.13 -6.62 5.62
C VAL A 42 -2.49 -8.00 5.84
N THR A 43 -1.64 -8.17 6.84
CA THR A 43 -1.02 -9.45 7.16
C THR A 43 -2.04 -10.43 7.75
N HIS A 44 -2.91 -9.98 8.64
CA HIS A 44 -3.97 -10.81 9.24
C HIS A 44 -4.97 -11.33 8.20
N HIS A 45 -5.31 -10.50 7.21
CA HIS A 45 -6.30 -10.82 6.18
C HIS A 45 -5.68 -11.05 4.79
N SER A 46 -4.41 -11.44 4.75
CA SER A 46 -3.65 -11.58 3.50
C SER A 46 -4.33 -12.48 2.47
N ALA A 47 -4.86 -13.63 2.89
CA ALA A 47 -5.50 -14.60 2.01
C ALA A 47 -6.79 -14.06 1.36
N ASP A 48 -7.55 -13.24 2.08
CA ASP A 48 -8.79 -12.66 1.57
C ASP A 48 -8.48 -11.49 0.65
N ILE A 49 -7.53 -10.62 1.05
CA ILE A 49 -7.08 -9.48 0.27
C ILE A 49 -6.45 -9.93 -1.06
N GLU A 50 -5.65 -10.99 -1.05
CA GLU A 50 -5.02 -11.54 -2.26
C GLU A 50 -6.05 -12.07 -3.28
N ARG A 51 -7.18 -12.58 -2.82
CA ARG A 51 -8.22 -13.17 -3.68
C ARG A 51 -9.27 -12.15 -4.10
N GLY A 52 -9.56 -11.18 -3.24
CA GLY A 52 -10.66 -10.24 -3.42
C GLY A 52 -10.29 -9.06 -4.31
N ARG A 53 -11.32 -8.40 -4.85
CA ARG A 53 -11.18 -7.09 -5.49
C ARG A 53 -11.26 -6.00 -4.43
N VAL A 54 -10.15 -5.29 -4.23
CA VAL A 54 -9.97 -4.34 -3.14
C VAL A 54 -10.09 -2.90 -3.63
N PHE A 55 -11.00 -2.14 -3.03
CA PHE A 55 -10.99 -0.69 -3.10
C PHE A 55 -10.20 -0.13 -1.92
N THR A 56 -9.26 0.75 -2.21
CA THR A 56 -8.39 1.34 -1.18
C THR A 56 -7.97 2.74 -1.56
N THR A 57 -7.21 3.42 -0.70
CA THR A 57 -6.56 4.68 -1.05
C THR A 57 -5.41 4.45 -2.03
N ASP A 58 -5.11 5.46 -2.85
CA ASP A 58 -4.06 5.39 -3.86
C ASP A 58 -2.69 4.93 -3.29
N GLY A 59 -2.24 5.53 -2.19
CA GLY A 59 -0.99 5.14 -1.54
C GLY A 59 -1.00 3.70 -1.01
N TRP A 60 -2.14 3.23 -0.46
CA TRP A 60 -2.28 1.85 0.00
C TRP A 60 -2.46 0.87 -1.16
N GLY A 61 -3.06 1.33 -2.27
CA GLY A 61 -3.14 0.56 -3.50
C GLY A 61 -1.74 0.25 -4.05
N HIS A 62 -0.85 1.25 -4.03
CA HIS A 62 0.54 1.03 -4.39
C HIS A 62 1.24 0.02 -3.48
N TYR A 63 1.04 0.12 -2.16
CA TYR A 63 1.55 -0.86 -1.19
C TYR A 63 1.03 -2.28 -1.45
N LEU A 64 -0.28 -2.43 -1.69
CA LEU A 64 -0.89 -3.73 -2.00
C LEU A 64 -0.37 -4.30 -3.32
N SER A 65 -0.19 -3.48 -4.36
CA SER A 65 0.38 -3.89 -5.64
C SER A 65 1.81 -4.38 -5.52
N PHE A 66 2.59 -3.79 -4.62
CA PHE A 66 3.93 -4.27 -4.30
C PHE A 66 3.90 -5.63 -3.57
N ARG A 67 2.96 -5.78 -2.64
CA ARG A 67 2.83 -7.00 -1.83
C ARG A 67 2.22 -8.16 -2.61
N TYR A 68 1.26 -7.87 -3.50
CA TYR A 68 0.52 -8.85 -4.30
C TYR A 68 0.66 -8.50 -5.78
N PRO A 69 1.34 -9.32 -6.58
CA PRO A 69 1.68 -8.99 -7.97
C PRO A 69 0.52 -9.06 -8.97
N GLU A 70 -0.70 -9.28 -8.53
CA GLU A 70 -1.91 -9.35 -9.36
C GLU A 70 -2.63 -7.99 -9.42
N PRO A 71 -2.17 -7.01 -10.25
CA PRO A 71 -2.58 -5.60 -10.18
C PRO A 71 -4.07 -5.36 -10.52
N TYR A 72 -4.73 -6.27 -11.23
CA TYR A 72 -6.13 -6.10 -11.64
C TYR A 72 -7.15 -6.36 -10.52
N ARG A 73 -6.72 -6.73 -9.32
CA ARG A 73 -7.59 -6.91 -8.15
C ARG A 73 -7.69 -5.68 -7.27
N ILE A 74 -6.88 -4.68 -7.53
CA ILE A 74 -6.86 -3.42 -6.80
C ILE A 74 -7.49 -2.34 -7.68
N TYR A 75 -8.44 -1.58 -7.10
CA TYR A 75 -9.17 -0.55 -7.83
C TYR A 75 -8.27 0.57 -8.36
N ILE A 76 -7.35 1.05 -7.54
CA ILE A 76 -6.38 2.11 -7.88
C ILE A 76 -5.02 1.80 -7.25
N ASP A 77 -3.95 2.09 -7.98
CA ASP A 77 -2.57 1.84 -7.55
C ASP A 77 -1.66 2.98 -8.00
N GLY A 78 -1.38 3.97 -7.33
CA GLY A 78 -0.37 5.01 -7.58
C GLY A 78 -0.09 5.45 -9.05
N ARG A 79 -0.80 4.88 -10.03
CA ARG A 79 -0.69 5.18 -11.46
C ARG A 79 -1.87 6.02 -11.96
N ALA A 80 -2.30 6.99 -11.12
CA ALA A 80 -3.47 7.83 -11.40
C ALA A 80 -3.41 8.49 -12.80
N ASP A 81 -2.23 8.84 -13.27
CA ASP A 81 -2.00 9.44 -14.60
C ASP A 81 -2.45 8.53 -15.76
N PHE A 82 -2.43 7.20 -15.57
CA PHE A 82 -2.87 6.24 -16.59
C PHE A 82 -4.38 6.04 -16.61
N PHE A 83 -5.07 6.30 -15.49
CA PHE A 83 -6.51 6.08 -15.39
C PHE A 83 -7.35 7.21 -15.97
N GLY A 84 -6.76 8.39 -16.13
CA GLY A 84 -7.41 9.58 -16.66
C GLY A 84 -8.29 10.31 -15.63
N GLU A 85 -8.59 11.57 -15.93
CA GLU A 85 -9.27 12.50 -15.03
C GLU A 85 -10.64 11.99 -14.55
N ARG A 86 -11.43 11.41 -15.45
CA ARG A 86 -12.77 10.90 -15.10
C ARG A 86 -12.72 9.78 -14.07
N PHE A 87 -11.81 8.83 -14.24
CA PHE A 87 -11.65 7.72 -13.31
C PHE A 87 -11.16 8.21 -11.95
N THR A 88 -10.16 9.10 -11.96
CA THR A 88 -9.64 9.71 -10.73
C THR A 88 -10.73 10.48 -9.98
N GLN A 89 -11.58 11.23 -10.68
CA GLN A 89 -12.69 11.92 -10.06
C GLN A 89 -13.73 10.95 -9.47
N GLU A 90 -14.07 9.89 -10.18
CA GLU A 90 -14.97 8.83 -9.70
C GLU A 90 -14.43 8.14 -8.44
N TYR A 91 -13.13 7.87 -8.42
CA TYR A 91 -12.43 7.36 -7.24
C TYR A 91 -12.55 8.30 -6.04
N LEU A 92 -12.22 9.57 -6.23
CA LEU A 92 -12.31 10.58 -5.17
C LEU A 92 -13.74 10.77 -4.66
N ASP A 93 -14.72 10.77 -5.55
CA ASP A 93 -16.13 10.88 -5.20
C ASP A 93 -16.59 9.67 -4.38
N THR A 94 -16.13 8.48 -4.73
CA THR A 94 -16.40 7.24 -4.00
C THR A 94 -15.76 7.28 -2.60
N LEU A 95 -14.48 7.63 -2.51
CA LEU A 95 -13.76 7.73 -1.23
C LEU A 95 -14.39 8.75 -0.29
N ASN A 96 -14.90 9.84 -0.85
CA ASN A 96 -15.59 10.90 -0.11
C ASN A 96 -17.08 10.60 0.14
N GLY A 97 -17.57 9.42 -0.23
CA GLY A 97 -18.94 9.00 0.02
C GLY A 97 -20.00 9.83 -0.72
N LYS A 98 -19.65 10.43 -1.87
CA LYS A 98 -20.60 11.19 -2.68
C LYS A 98 -21.66 10.27 -3.30
N PRO A 99 -22.85 10.79 -3.64
CA PRO A 99 -23.89 10.00 -4.28
C PRO A 99 -23.37 9.20 -5.48
N GLY A 100 -23.70 7.92 -5.56
CA GLY A 100 -23.23 7.00 -6.59
C GLY A 100 -22.05 6.11 -6.18
N TRP A 101 -21.48 6.28 -4.98
CA TRP A 101 -20.37 5.45 -4.51
C TRP A 101 -20.68 3.96 -4.47
N GLN A 102 -21.94 3.58 -4.15
CA GLN A 102 -22.39 2.19 -4.13
C GLN A 102 -22.38 1.59 -5.55
N ASP A 103 -22.90 2.33 -6.52
CA ASP A 103 -22.91 1.93 -7.92
C ASP A 103 -21.49 1.75 -8.45
N THR A 104 -20.56 2.60 -8.03
CA THR A 104 -19.15 2.49 -8.40
C THR A 104 -18.55 1.21 -7.82
N LEU A 105 -18.69 0.94 -6.54
CA LEU A 105 -18.16 -0.29 -5.93
C LEU A 105 -18.77 -1.54 -6.59
N GLN A 106 -20.07 -1.54 -6.85
CA GLN A 106 -20.76 -2.64 -7.52
C GLN A 106 -20.30 -2.84 -8.97
N ARG A 107 -20.18 -1.77 -9.74
CA ARG A 107 -19.75 -1.80 -11.16
C ARG A 107 -18.37 -2.40 -11.33
N TYR A 108 -17.47 -2.10 -10.39
CA TYR A 108 -16.11 -2.64 -10.40
C TYR A 108 -15.98 -3.97 -9.65
N GLY A 109 -17.10 -4.51 -9.15
CA GLY A 109 -17.13 -5.79 -8.44
C GLY A 109 -16.26 -5.79 -7.21
N VAL A 110 -16.25 -4.68 -6.44
CA VAL A 110 -15.46 -4.55 -5.23
C VAL A 110 -16.02 -5.47 -4.16
N GLU A 111 -15.15 -6.34 -3.66
CA GLU A 111 -15.48 -7.32 -2.62
C GLU A 111 -15.00 -6.86 -1.25
N MET A 112 -13.95 -6.06 -1.22
CA MET A 112 -13.34 -5.55 0.02
C MET A 112 -13.03 -4.06 -0.10
N VAL A 113 -13.18 -3.35 1.02
CA VAL A 113 -12.80 -1.94 1.12
C VAL A 113 -11.83 -1.79 2.29
N LEU A 114 -10.61 -1.36 2.00
CA LEU A 114 -9.56 -1.09 2.96
C LEU A 114 -9.20 0.40 2.91
N VAL A 115 -9.62 1.14 3.91
CA VAL A 115 -9.47 2.61 3.93
C VAL A 115 -9.11 3.11 5.33
N PRO A 116 -8.57 4.34 5.46
CA PRO A 116 -8.42 4.97 6.77
C PRO A 116 -9.77 5.04 7.50
N ALA A 117 -9.74 4.76 8.80
CA ALA A 117 -10.95 4.65 9.63
C ALA A 117 -11.81 5.92 9.65
N GLU A 118 -11.19 7.07 9.39
CA GLU A 118 -11.82 8.41 9.41
C GLU A 118 -12.43 8.83 8.06
N THR A 119 -12.30 8.00 7.00
CA THR A 119 -12.84 8.38 5.68
C THR A 119 -14.36 8.44 5.69
N PRO A 120 -14.97 9.35 4.92
CA PRO A 120 -16.42 9.39 4.75
C PRO A 120 -17.00 8.06 4.26
N LEU A 121 -16.31 7.37 3.33
CA LEU A 121 -16.71 6.05 2.87
C LEU A 121 -16.77 5.03 4.02
N ALA A 122 -15.77 4.99 4.90
CA ALA A 122 -15.79 4.10 6.07
C ALA A 122 -16.99 4.36 6.98
N THR A 123 -17.32 5.62 7.19
CA THR A 123 -18.48 6.02 8.01
C THR A 123 -19.79 5.51 7.38
N LEU A 124 -19.93 5.62 6.07
CA LEU A 124 -21.10 5.12 5.35
C LEU A 124 -21.21 3.59 5.40
N LEU A 125 -20.09 2.91 5.16
CA LEU A 125 -20.05 1.43 5.13
C LEU A 125 -20.43 0.81 6.48
N ARG A 126 -20.11 1.45 7.60
CA ARG A 126 -20.50 0.96 8.95
C ARG A 126 -22.01 0.83 9.13
N SER A 127 -22.78 1.61 8.40
CA SER A 127 -24.26 1.63 8.49
C SER A 127 -24.96 1.10 7.23
N THR A 128 -24.21 0.70 6.21
CA THR A 128 -24.78 0.26 4.94
C THR A 128 -25.05 -1.25 4.96
N PRO A 129 -26.30 -1.70 4.76
CA PRO A 129 -26.60 -3.12 4.58
C PRO A 129 -25.81 -3.68 3.40
N GLY A 130 -25.38 -4.95 3.51
CA GLY A 130 -24.57 -5.60 2.49
C GLY A 130 -23.05 -5.47 2.68
N TRP A 131 -22.62 -4.72 3.67
CA TRP A 131 -21.23 -4.63 4.07
C TRP A 131 -21.03 -5.05 5.54
N ARG A 132 -19.94 -5.73 5.81
CA ARG A 132 -19.53 -6.15 7.15
C ARG A 132 -18.16 -5.60 7.45
N MET A 133 -18.00 -4.94 8.58
CA MET A 133 -16.69 -4.60 9.12
C MET A 133 -15.99 -5.89 9.56
N VAL A 134 -14.81 -6.14 9.03
CA VAL A 134 -13.99 -7.32 9.31
C VAL A 134 -13.04 -7.06 10.45
N GLU A 135 -12.28 -5.98 10.36
CA GLU A 135 -11.36 -5.53 11.41
C GLU A 135 -11.18 -4.01 11.32
N GLU A 136 -10.98 -3.38 12.47
CA GLU A 136 -10.67 -1.96 12.59
C GLU A 136 -9.49 -1.77 13.53
N THR A 137 -8.54 -0.94 13.12
CA THR A 137 -7.41 -0.47 13.92
C THR A 137 -7.56 1.03 14.20
N SER A 138 -6.62 1.63 14.91
CA SER A 138 -6.63 3.08 15.16
C SER A 138 -6.52 3.93 13.89
N SER A 139 -5.98 3.37 12.79
CA SER A 139 -5.69 4.09 11.55
C SER A 139 -6.43 3.57 10.32
N ALA A 140 -6.89 2.31 10.33
CA ALA A 140 -7.46 1.64 9.17
C ALA A 140 -8.66 0.78 9.52
N VAL A 141 -9.54 0.58 8.55
CA VAL A 141 -10.67 -0.33 8.66
C VAL A 141 -10.82 -1.15 7.38
N LEU A 142 -11.12 -2.43 7.55
CA LEU A 142 -11.40 -3.38 6.49
C LEU A 142 -12.87 -3.78 6.53
N PHE A 143 -13.53 -3.63 5.38
CA PHE A 143 -14.88 -4.12 5.16
C PHE A 143 -14.88 -5.22 4.10
N SER A 144 -15.84 -6.14 4.20
CA SER A 144 -16.11 -7.16 3.19
C SER A 144 -17.57 -7.06 2.74
N SER A 145 -17.80 -7.20 1.45
CA SER A 145 -19.13 -7.34 0.88
C SER A 145 -19.76 -8.66 1.35
N LEU A 146 -21.05 -8.62 1.66
CA LEU A 146 -21.88 -9.80 1.96
C LEU A 146 -22.58 -10.34 0.69
N VAL A 147 -22.49 -9.59 -0.41
CA VAL A 147 -23.08 -9.95 -1.70
C VAL A 147 -21.93 -10.36 -2.61
N PRO A 148 -21.96 -11.58 -3.17
CA PRO A 148 -20.95 -12.05 -4.12
C PRO A 148 -21.00 -11.30 -5.45
#